data_a7f69b286747090ef4927395d644cd39
#
_entry.id   a7f69b286747090ef4927395d644cd39
#
_cell.length_a   1.000
_cell.length_b   1.000
_cell.length_c   1.000
_cell.angle_alpha   90.00
_cell.angle_beta   90.00
_cell.angle_gamma   90.00
#
_symmetry.space_group_name_H-M   'P 1'
#
loop_
_entity.id
_entity.type
_entity.pdbx_description
1 polymer ?
#
loop_
_entity_poly.entity_id
_entity_poly.type
_entity_poly.pdbx_seq_one_letter_code
_entity_poly.pdbx_strand_id
1 'polypeptide(L)'
;MVGKYKVVTLCGSTRFKDQFMEAQKRLTLEGCIVISVGLFGHAGDSEVWEGMDEGTLTRTKEMLDDMHKRKIDMADEIFVINVGGYIGSSTRSEIEYAQRTGKTVRYLE
;
A
#
# COMPACT_ATOMS: atom_id res chain seq x y z
N MET A 1 -16.75 -1.79 4.27
CA MET A 1 -17.18 -0.63 5.09
C MET A 1 -17.15 -0.98 6.56
N VAL A 2 -16.76 -0.06 7.38
CA VAL A 2 -16.82 -0.23 8.82
C VAL A 2 -17.71 0.90 9.35
N GLY A 3 -18.83 0.53 9.95
CA GLY A 3 -19.88 1.48 10.22
C GLY A 3 -20.34 2.12 8.91
N LYS A 4 -20.30 3.44 8.83
CA LYS A 4 -20.66 4.19 7.63
C LYS A 4 -19.44 4.64 6.82
N TYR A 5 -18.24 4.15 7.17
CA TYR A 5 -17.00 4.63 6.57
C TYR A 5 -16.42 3.62 5.59
N LYS A 6 -16.09 4.10 4.40
CA LYS A 6 -15.39 3.29 3.41
C LYS A 6 -13.96 3.05 3.88
N VAL A 7 -13.45 1.82 3.68
CA VAL A 7 -12.08 1.47 4.00
C VAL A 7 -11.27 1.44 2.71
N VAL A 8 -10.16 2.19 2.69
CA VAL A 8 -9.29 2.33 1.51
C VAL A 8 -7.87 1.93 1.89
N THR A 9 -7.28 1.00 1.16
CA THR A 9 -5.88 0.63 1.32
C THR A 9 -5.03 1.29 0.24
N LEU A 10 -3.97 1.96 0.66
CA LEU A 10 -3.03 2.61 -0.26
C LEU A 10 -2.02 1.57 -0.76
N CYS A 11 -1.77 1.57 -2.06
CA CYS A 11 -0.79 0.73 -2.72
C CYS A 11 0.13 1.60 -3.57
N GLY A 12 1.37 1.18 -3.75
CA GLY A 12 2.32 1.94 -4.56
C GLY A 12 3.75 1.76 -4.09
N SER A 13 4.70 2.32 -4.84
CA SER A 13 6.10 2.28 -4.45
C SER A 13 6.34 3.10 -3.18
N THR A 14 7.07 2.52 -2.23
CA THR A 14 7.41 3.21 -0.97
C THR A 14 8.33 4.40 -1.17
N ARG A 15 8.86 4.61 -2.39
CA ARG A 15 9.63 5.82 -2.73
C ARG A 15 8.76 7.07 -2.74
N PHE A 16 7.44 6.92 -2.89
CA PHE A 16 6.50 8.04 -2.99
C PHE A 16 5.88 8.41 -1.64
N LYS A 17 6.71 8.49 -0.60
CA LYS A 17 6.25 8.75 0.77
C LYS A 17 5.39 10.01 0.87
N ASP A 18 5.83 11.11 0.25
CA ASP A 18 5.09 12.38 0.35
C ASP A 18 3.69 12.25 -0.27
N GLN A 19 3.58 11.56 -1.40
CA GLN A 19 2.30 11.36 -2.06
C GLN A 19 1.40 10.41 -1.28
N PHE A 20 1.97 9.41 -0.60
CA PHE A 20 1.22 8.56 0.34
C PHE A 20 0.63 9.39 1.47
N MET A 21 1.43 10.25 2.08
CA MET A 21 0.98 11.10 3.20
C MET A 21 -0.12 12.07 2.76
N GLU A 22 0.05 12.66 1.58
CA GLU A 22 -0.94 13.56 0.98
C GLU A 22 -2.26 12.84 0.72
N ALA A 23 -2.23 11.67 0.09
CA ALA A 23 -3.42 10.87 -0.20
C ALA A 23 -4.11 10.42 1.08
N GLN A 24 -3.35 9.97 2.07
CA GLN A 24 -3.90 9.57 3.37
C GLN A 24 -4.67 10.70 4.02
N LYS A 25 -4.10 11.88 4.03
CA LYS A 25 -4.73 13.07 4.59
C LYS A 25 -6.03 13.41 3.85
N ARG A 26 -5.98 13.44 2.53
CA ARG A 26 -7.13 13.78 1.71
C ARG A 26 -8.28 12.78 1.90
N LEU A 27 -7.99 11.50 1.82
CA LEU A 27 -9.01 10.46 1.97
C LEU A 27 -9.60 10.44 3.38
N THR A 28 -8.79 10.70 4.39
CA THR A 28 -9.26 10.80 5.78
C THR A 28 -10.27 11.94 5.90
N LEU A 29 -9.98 13.09 5.30
CA LEU A 29 -10.89 14.24 5.34
C LEU A 29 -12.17 13.98 4.53
N GLU A 30 -12.14 13.06 3.57
CA GLU A 30 -13.33 12.64 2.83
C GLU A 30 -14.17 11.62 3.61
N GLY A 31 -13.73 11.20 4.78
CA GLY A 31 -14.48 10.26 5.61
C GLY A 31 -14.09 8.79 5.38
N CYS A 32 -12.93 8.53 4.82
CA CYS A 32 -12.45 7.16 4.62
C CYS A 32 -11.54 6.70 5.76
N ILE A 33 -11.63 5.42 6.11
CA ILE A 33 -10.64 4.77 6.96
C ILE A 33 -9.50 4.37 6.04
N VAL A 34 -8.28 4.84 6.31
CA VAL A 34 -7.13 4.61 5.43
C VAL A 34 -6.16 3.62 6.05
N ILE A 35 -5.78 2.61 5.29
CA ILE A 35 -4.75 1.64 5.66
C ILE A 35 -3.56 1.89 4.72
N SER A 36 -2.39 2.12 5.28
CA SER A 36 -1.19 2.43 4.52
C SER A 36 -0.12 1.34 4.68
N VAL A 37 1.07 1.58 4.12
CA VAL A 37 2.14 0.57 4.02
C VAL A 37 2.90 0.32 5.32
N GLY A 38 2.89 1.25 6.25
CA GLY A 38 3.59 1.10 7.53
C GLY A 38 5.09 1.38 7.49
N LEU A 39 5.79 0.99 6.42
CA LEU A 39 7.23 1.24 6.24
C LEU A 39 7.49 1.82 4.86
N PHE A 40 8.32 2.87 4.82
CA PHE A 40 8.75 3.47 3.56
C PHE A 40 10.24 3.14 3.34
N GLY A 41 10.52 1.86 3.02
CA GLY A 41 11.87 1.35 2.91
C GLY A 41 12.76 2.06 1.88
N HIS A 42 12.16 2.74 0.90
CA HIS A 42 12.88 3.53 -0.10
C HIS A 42 12.90 5.03 0.23
N ALA A 43 12.26 5.46 1.30
CA ALA A 43 12.09 6.88 1.59
C ALA A 43 12.03 7.13 3.10
N GLY A 44 13.14 6.90 3.79
CA GLY A 44 13.28 7.25 5.20
C GLY A 44 13.42 6.08 6.17
N ASP A 45 12.99 4.89 5.79
CA ASP A 45 13.05 3.72 6.68
C ASP A 45 14.05 2.66 6.19
N SER A 46 15.04 3.07 5.41
CA SER A 46 16.03 2.12 4.84
C SER A 46 16.87 1.40 5.90
N GLU A 47 17.02 2.00 7.08
CA GLU A 47 17.77 1.38 8.18
C GLU A 47 17.15 0.08 8.67
N VAL A 48 15.87 -0.14 8.39
CA VAL A 48 15.17 -1.38 8.76
C VAL A 48 15.85 -2.60 8.11
N TRP A 49 16.39 -2.41 6.91
CA TRP A 49 17.04 -3.49 6.16
C TRP A 49 18.48 -3.72 6.56
N GLU A 50 19.11 -2.75 7.22
CA GLU A 50 20.51 -2.83 7.62
C GLU A 50 20.68 -3.89 8.71
N GLY A 51 21.73 -4.70 8.58
CA GLY A 51 22.03 -5.75 9.55
C GLY A 51 21.20 -7.01 9.39
N MET A 52 20.25 -7.07 8.47
CA MET A 52 19.54 -8.31 8.18
C MET A 52 20.39 -9.20 7.30
N ASP A 53 20.49 -10.50 7.65
CA ASP A 53 21.07 -11.47 6.73
C ASP A 53 20.10 -11.73 5.57
N GLU A 54 20.61 -12.40 4.52
CA GLU A 54 19.83 -12.63 3.30
C GLU A 54 18.53 -13.43 3.57
N GLY A 55 18.59 -14.43 4.41
CA GLY A 55 17.43 -15.25 4.75
C GLY A 55 16.36 -14.46 5.50
N THR A 56 16.77 -13.66 6.48
CA THR A 56 15.85 -12.80 7.23
C THR A 56 15.22 -11.75 6.32
N LEU A 57 16.03 -11.14 5.44
CA LEU A 57 15.54 -10.15 4.49
C LEU A 57 14.47 -10.73 3.58
N THR A 58 14.70 -11.91 3.02
CA THR A 58 13.74 -12.58 2.14
C THR A 58 12.45 -12.90 2.87
N ARG A 59 12.52 -13.47 4.06
CA ARG A 59 11.32 -13.79 4.86
C ARG A 59 10.54 -12.54 5.22
N THR A 60 11.24 -11.46 5.55
CA THR A 60 10.60 -10.20 5.91
C THR A 60 9.84 -9.61 4.71
N LYS A 61 10.46 -9.63 3.53
CA LYS A 61 9.80 -9.14 2.31
C LYS A 61 8.58 -9.97 1.95
N GLU A 62 8.67 -11.29 2.06
CA GLU A 62 7.54 -12.17 1.81
C GLU A 62 6.39 -11.90 2.78
N MET A 63 6.72 -11.71 4.06
CA MET A 63 5.74 -11.39 5.09
C MET A 63 5.05 -10.05 4.79
N LEU A 64 5.82 -9.03 4.39
CA LEU A 64 5.25 -7.70 4.09
C LEU A 64 4.35 -7.75 2.85
N ASP A 65 4.74 -8.52 1.83
CA ASP A 65 3.91 -8.69 0.64
C ASP A 65 2.59 -9.39 0.97
N ASP A 66 2.64 -10.46 1.76
CA ASP A 66 1.43 -11.16 2.19
C ASP A 66 0.57 -10.28 3.07
N MET A 67 1.19 -9.59 4.03
CA MET A 67 0.47 -8.68 4.93
C MET A 67 -0.26 -7.60 4.15
N HIS A 68 0.35 -7.05 3.10
CA HIS A 68 -0.30 -6.01 2.31
C HIS A 68 -1.55 -6.54 1.60
N LYS A 69 -1.51 -7.79 1.14
CA LYS A 69 -2.70 -8.43 0.57
C LYS A 69 -3.80 -8.60 1.62
N ARG A 70 -3.42 -8.89 2.89
CA ARG A 70 -4.43 -8.92 3.97
C ARG A 70 -5.03 -7.53 4.20
N LYS A 71 -4.23 -6.47 4.07
CA LYS A 71 -4.75 -5.10 4.13
C LYS A 71 -5.75 -4.82 3.02
N ILE A 72 -5.50 -5.37 1.83
CA ILE A 72 -6.45 -5.27 0.70
C ILE A 72 -7.73 -6.04 1.03
N ASP A 73 -7.62 -7.22 1.64
CA ASP A 73 -8.80 -8.00 2.08
C ASP A 73 -9.70 -7.19 3.02
N MET A 74 -9.11 -6.36 3.86
CA MET A 74 -9.84 -5.53 4.83
C MET A 74 -10.50 -4.31 4.19
N ALA A 75 -10.19 -3.99 2.96
CA ALA A 75 -10.61 -2.74 2.31
C ALA A 75 -11.80 -2.95 1.38
N ASP A 76 -12.53 -1.87 1.14
CA ASP A 76 -13.55 -1.82 0.10
C ASP A 76 -12.92 -1.53 -1.25
N GLU A 77 -11.84 -0.72 -1.23
CA GLU A 77 -11.12 -0.36 -2.44
C GLU A 77 -9.65 -0.12 -2.14
N ILE A 78 -8.84 -0.12 -3.19
CA ILE A 78 -7.45 0.31 -3.10
C ILE A 78 -7.27 1.62 -3.87
N PHE A 79 -6.32 2.42 -3.41
CA PHE A 79 -5.93 3.68 -4.06
C PHE A 79 -4.45 3.57 -4.41
N VAL A 80 -4.15 3.55 -5.70
CA VAL A 80 -2.79 3.33 -6.21
C VAL A 80 -2.05 4.66 -6.36
N ILE A 81 -0.93 4.78 -5.66
CA ILE A 81 -0.07 5.97 -5.73
C ILE A 81 0.90 5.76 -6.90
N ASN A 82 0.50 6.17 -8.08
CA ASN A 82 1.24 5.95 -9.32
C ASN A 82 1.82 7.26 -9.89
N VAL A 83 2.71 7.87 -9.14
CA VAL A 83 3.32 9.15 -9.53
C VAL A 83 3.99 9.01 -10.90
N GLY A 84 3.62 9.90 -11.84
CA GLY A 84 4.11 9.83 -13.21
C GLY A 84 3.68 8.58 -13.96
N GLY A 85 2.65 7.88 -13.47
CA GLY A 85 2.18 6.63 -14.05
C GLY A 85 2.99 5.40 -13.63
N TYR A 86 4.00 5.58 -12.77
CA TYR A 86 4.86 4.47 -12.37
C TYR A 86 4.12 3.44 -11.50
N ILE A 87 4.19 2.18 -11.93
CA ILE A 87 3.66 1.03 -11.18
C ILE A 87 4.72 -0.06 -11.18
N GLY A 88 5.29 -0.34 -10.00
CA GLY A 88 6.29 -1.40 -9.85
C GLY A 88 5.66 -2.80 -9.84
N SER A 89 6.49 -3.83 -9.82
CA SER A 89 6.03 -5.23 -9.87
C SER A 89 5.17 -5.62 -8.66
N SER A 90 5.55 -5.20 -7.46
CA SER A 90 4.76 -5.48 -6.25
C SER A 90 3.39 -4.82 -6.32
N THR A 91 3.35 -3.57 -6.75
CA THR A 91 2.09 -2.84 -6.88
C THR A 91 1.20 -3.46 -7.94
N ARG A 92 1.78 -3.91 -9.06
CA ARG A 92 1.03 -4.60 -10.11
C ARG A 92 0.37 -5.87 -9.57
N SER A 93 1.11 -6.65 -8.77
CA SER A 93 0.58 -7.85 -8.11
C SER A 93 -0.60 -7.51 -7.18
N GLU A 94 -0.49 -6.41 -6.45
CA GLU A 94 -1.55 -5.94 -5.56
C GLU A 94 -2.81 -5.51 -6.32
N ILE A 95 -2.63 -4.83 -7.45
CA ILE A 95 -3.74 -4.43 -8.31
C ILE A 95 -4.46 -5.67 -8.84
N GLU A 96 -3.71 -6.66 -9.33
CA GLU A 96 -4.28 -7.91 -9.83
C GLU A 96 -5.05 -8.65 -8.73
N TYR A 97 -4.48 -8.69 -7.53
CA TYR A 97 -5.14 -9.31 -6.39
C TYR A 97 -6.45 -8.61 -6.03
N ALA A 98 -6.42 -7.28 -5.99
CA ALA A 98 -7.62 -6.49 -5.69
C ALA A 98 -8.72 -6.74 -6.72
N GLN A 99 -8.36 -6.79 -8.00
CA GLN A 99 -9.31 -7.05 -9.08
C GLN A 99 -9.92 -8.45 -8.96
N ARG A 100 -9.09 -9.46 -8.68
CA ARG A 100 -9.58 -10.85 -8.51
C ARG A 100 -10.52 -10.99 -7.34
N THR A 101 -10.34 -10.20 -6.30
CA THR A 101 -11.17 -10.29 -5.09
C THR A 101 -12.32 -9.29 -5.10
N GLY A 102 -12.57 -8.65 -6.24
CA GLY A 102 -13.73 -7.76 -6.42
C GLY A 102 -13.61 -6.40 -5.80
N LYS A 103 -12.39 -5.94 -5.48
CA LYS A 103 -12.18 -4.62 -4.93
C LYS A 103 -12.10 -3.57 -6.03
N THR A 104 -12.62 -2.38 -5.76
CA THR A 104 -12.48 -1.25 -6.66
C THR A 104 -11.03 -0.76 -6.66
N VAL A 105 -10.50 -0.41 -7.82
CA VAL A 105 -9.14 0.11 -7.95
C VAL A 105 -9.22 1.55 -8.46
N ARG A 106 -8.66 2.48 -7.68
CA ARG A 106 -8.56 3.89 -8.05
C ARG A 106 -7.07 4.26 -8.13
N TYR A 107 -6.78 5.27 -8.93
CA TYR A 107 -5.40 5.71 -9.19
C TYR A 107 -5.24 7.18 -8.86
N LEU A 108 -4.02 7.57 -8.41
CA LEU A 108 -3.67 8.96 -8.20
C LEU A 108 -3.63 9.71 -9.53
N GLU A 109 -3.05 9.07 -10.56
CA GLU A 109 -2.89 9.69 -11.89
C GLU A 109 -3.45 8.85 -13.04
#